data_10da452b17561c41fc90a66107eb3bdf
#
_entry.id   10da452b17561c41fc90a66107eb3bdf
#
_cell.length_a   1.000
_cell.length_b   1.000
_cell.length_c   1.000
_cell.angle_alpha   90.00
_cell.angle_beta   90.00
_cell.angle_gamma   90.00
#
_symmetry.space_group_name_H-M   'P 1'
#
loop_
_entity.id
_entity.type
_entity.pdbx_description
1 polymer ?
#
loop_
_entity_poly.entity_id
_entity_poly.type
_entity_poly.pdbx_seq_one_letter_code
_entity_poly.pdbx_strand_id
1 'polypeptide(L)'
;FAGERLRATMDKLKMPEGEAIEHPLVTRSLESAQRKVEARNFDIRKQLLEYDDVSNDQRKVIYQQRNELLETDDISETITGMRHSVIHEFFRAHVPAESVEEQWDMEGLERALAAELQIEAPVAQWVKNEPTISDEEILERIQQGADEAYQAKVELVGADTFHQFERNVMLQSLDTHWREHLSALDHLRQGIHLRGYAQKNPKQEYKREAFELFEGLLDLVRKEVTRTLFTVQIRS
;
A
#
# COMPACT_ATOMS: atom_id res chain seq x y z
N PHE A 1 15.59 29.15 28.87
CA PHE A 1 16.91 29.80 28.63
C PHE A 1 16.78 31.30 28.25
N ALA A 2 15.75 31.72 27.54
CA ALA A 2 15.52 33.15 27.24
C ALA A 2 15.06 33.94 28.47
N GLY A 3 14.36 33.32 29.41
CA GLY A 3 13.82 33.96 30.59
C GLY A 3 14.87 34.45 31.58
N GLU A 4 15.94 33.70 31.80
CA GLU A 4 17.00 34.11 32.75
C GLU A 4 17.85 35.27 32.23
N ARG A 5 18.19 35.27 30.92
CA ARG A 5 18.89 36.39 30.31
C ARG A 5 18.03 37.65 30.22
N LEU A 6 16.74 37.50 29.98
CA LEU A 6 15.79 38.60 29.97
C LEU A 6 15.66 39.16 31.38
N ARG A 7 15.52 38.32 32.43
CA ARG A 7 15.47 38.72 33.85
C ARG A 7 16.72 39.47 34.27
N ALA A 8 17.91 38.92 33.96
CA ALA A 8 19.18 39.56 34.26
C ALA A 8 19.35 40.93 33.55
N THR A 9 18.75 41.11 32.39
CA THR A 9 18.74 42.37 31.65
C THR A 9 17.74 43.36 32.27
N MET A 10 16.57 42.87 32.68
CA MET A 10 15.57 43.70 33.40
C MET A 10 16.09 44.17 34.73
N ASP A 11 16.77 43.31 35.52
CA ASP A 11 17.41 43.67 36.81
C ASP A 11 18.51 44.72 36.62
N LYS A 12 19.29 44.68 35.57
CA LYS A 12 20.30 45.68 35.23
C LYS A 12 19.71 47.02 34.82
N LEU A 13 18.52 47.04 34.24
CA LEU A 13 17.82 48.24 33.78
C LEU A 13 17.00 48.90 34.91
N LYS A 14 17.00 48.34 36.14
CA LYS A 14 16.27 48.87 37.30
C LYS A 14 14.80 49.25 37.01
N MET A 15 14.10 48.40 36.28
CA MET A 15 12.70 48.64 35.90
C MET A 15 11.77 48.33 37.07
N PRO A 16 10.82 49.23 37.43
CA PRO A 16 9.81 48.98 38.44
C PRO A 16 8.88 47.84 38.03
N GLU A 17 8.48 46.98 38.95
CA GLU A 17 7.46 45.95 38.70
C GLU A 17 6.11 46.62 38.32
N GLY A 18 5.60 46.27 37.14
CA GLY A 18 4.28 46.71 36.67
C GLY A 18 4.26 47.78 35.60
N GLU A 19 5.39 48.35 35.17
CA GLU A 19 5.43 49.27 34.02
C GLU A 19 5.57 48.51 32.68
N ALA A 20 4.95 49.07 31.63
CA ALA A 20 5.10 48.54 30.27
C ALA A 20 6.56 48.56 29.84
N ILE A 21 7.03 47.45 29.28
CA ILE A 21 8.42 47.26 28.87
C ILE A 21 8.64 47.98 27.51
N GLU A 22 8.91 49.29 27.54
CA GLU A 22 9.12 50.12 26.34
C GLU A 22 10.62 50.30 25.96
N HIS A 23 11.54 49.60 26.66
CA HIS A 23 12.95 49.77 26.34
C HIS A 23 13.33 49.13 25.00
N PRO A 24 13.99 49.86 24.08
CA PRO A 24 14.33 49.38 22.74
C PRO A 24 15.08 48.04 22.69
N LEU A 25 15.94 47.76 23.68
CA LEU A 25 16.68 46.50 23.76
C LEU A 25 15.75 45.31 24.11
N VAL A 26 14.75 45.52 24.94
CA VAL A 26 13.76 44.52 25.31
C VAL A 26 12.83 44.25 24.12
N THR A 27 12.36 45.29 23.43
CA THR A 27 11.57 45.17 22.20
C THR A 27 12.29 44.38 21.14
N ARG A 28 13.57 44.69 20.86
CA ARG A 28 14.39 43.93 19.91
C ARG A 28 14.60 42.47 20.33
N SER A 29 14.78 42.21 21.61
CA SER A 29 14.91 40.83 22.11
C SER A 29 13.63 40.04 21.96
N LEU A 30 12.45 40.63 22.23
CA LEU A 30 11.14 40.04 22.03
C LEU A 30 10.87 39.77 20.54
N GLU A 31 11.12 40.75 19.66
CA GLU A 31 11.03 40.58 18.19
C GLU A 31 11.93 39.45 17.69
N SER A 32 13.18 39.37 18.17
CA SER A 32 14.09 38.30 17.80
C SER A 32 13.61 36.94 18.28
N ALA A 33 13.06 36.84 19.51
CA ALA A 33 12.46 35.62 20.03
C ALA A 33 11.23 35.20 19.23
N GLN A 34 10.35 36.16 18.90
CA GLN A 34 9.17 35.92 18.11
C GLN A 34 9.51 35.41 16.70
N ARG A 35 10.47 36.06 16.00
CA ARG A 35 10.95 35.57 14.70
C ARG A 35 11.49 34.15 14.74
N LYS A 36 12.21 33.78 15.80
CA LYS A 36 12.71 32.41 15.99
C LYS A 36 11.59 31.39 16.19
N VAL A 37 10.56 31.77 16.94
CA VAL A 37 9.37 30.90 17.15
C VAL A 37 8.58 30.76 15.86
N GLU A 38 8.39 31.85 15.12
CA GLU A 38 7.71 31.85 13.81
C GLU A 38 8.45 31.00 12.79
N ALA A 39 9.80 31.14 12.71
CA ALA A 39 10.63 30.32 11.82
C ALA A 39 10.51 28.84 12.17
N ARG A 40 10.59 28.49 13.46
CA ARG A 40 10.41 27.10 13.92
C ARG A 40 9.03 26.55 13.59
N ASN A 41 7.97 27.34 13.81
CA ASN A 41 6.62 26.95 13.47
C ASN A 41 6.43 26.77 11.97
N PHE A 42 7.05 27.64 11.15
CA PHE A 42 7.08 27.50 9.70
C PHE A 42 7.75 26.20 9.28
N ASP A 43 8.92 25.89 9.82
CA ASP A 43 9.64 24.65 9.52
C ASP A 43 8.84 23.40 9.90
N ILE A 44 8.18 23.41 11.07
CA ILE A 44 7.30 22.33 11.50
C ILE A 44 6.13 22.16 10.52
N ARG A 45 5.44 23.25 10.15
CA ARG A 45 4.32 23.21 9.18
C ARG A 45 4.79 22.71 7.82
N LYS A 46 5.93 23.18 7.33
CA LYS A 46 6.50 22.70 6.07
C LYS A 46 6.78 21.21 6.09
N GLN A 47 7.34 20.69 7.19
CA GLN A 47 7.57 19.27 7.35
C GLN A 47 6.25 18.47 7.36
N LEU A 48 5.23 18.97 8.07
CA LEU A 48 3.92 18.33 8.09
C LEU A 48 3.29 18.24 6.69
N LEU A 49 3.34 19.33 5.92
CA LEU A 49 2.84 19.37 4.54
C LEU A 49 3.56 18.36 3.63
N GLU A 50 4.87 18.23 3.77
CA GLU A 50 5.65 17.28 2.96
C GLU A 50 5.29 15.81 3.25
N TYR A 51 4.89 15.46 4.47
CA TYR A 51 4.35 14.14 4.80
C TYR A 51 2.92 13.98 4.29
N ASP A 52 2.10 15.01 4.39
CA ASP A 52 0.71 15.00 3.93
C ASP A 52 0.62 14.88 2.40
N ASP A 53 1.58 15.45 1.65
CA ASP A 53 1.65 15.33 0.19
C ASP A 53 1.73 13.87 -0.27
N VAL A 54 2.52 13.04 0.42
CA VAL A 54 2.64 11.61 0.09
C VAL A 54 1.30 10.90 0.23
N SER A 55 0.61 11.09 1.35
CA SER A 55 -0.71 10.48 1.57
C SER A 55 -1.77 11.01 0.62
N ASN A 56 -1.70 12.30 0.25
CA ASN A 56 -2.61 12.92 -0.70
C ASN A 56 -2.43 12.40 -2.12
N ASP A 57 -1.19 12.17 -2.55
CA ASP A 57 -0.92 11.61 -3.88
C ASP A 57 -1.40 10.16 -3.98
N GLN A 58 -1.17 9.35 -2.96
CA GLN A 58 -1.71 7.99 -2.89
C GLN A 58 -3.24 7.98 -2.85
N ARG A 59 -3.85 8.93 -2.12
CA ARG A 59 -5.32 9.11 -2.07
C ARG A 59 -5.91 9.42 -3.45
N LYS A 60 -5.26 10.27 -4.23
CA LYS A 60 -5.71 10.57 -5.60
C LYS A 60 -5.78 9.30 -6.45
N VAL A 61 -4.75 8.46 -6.39
CA VAL A 61 -4.70 7.19 -7.13
C VAL A 61 -5.86 6.28 -6.70
N ILE A 62 -6.05 6.08 -5.39
CA ILE A 62 -7.13 5.22 -4.87
C ILE A 62 -8.52 5.76 -5.25
N TYR A 63 -8.73 7.06 -5.13
CA TYR A 63 -10.03 7.67 -5.46
C TYR A 63 -10.31 7.65 -6.96
N GLN A 64 -9.29 7.80 -7.80
CA GLN A 64 -9.43 7.62 -9.24
C GLN A 64 -9.84 6.18 -9.58
N GLN A 65 -9.13 5.19 -9.06
CA GLN A 65 -9.49 3.77 -9.26
C GLN A 65 -10.91 3.46 -8.76
N ARG A 66 -11.26 3.99 -7.58
CA ARG A 66 -12.61 3.83 -7.02
C ARG A 66 -13.68 4.43 -7.91
N ASN A 67 -13.45 5.62 -8.45
CA ASN A 67 -14.41 6.28 -9.36
C ASN A 67 -14.54 5.50 -10.67
N GLU A 68 -13.44 5.02 -11.24
CA GLU A 68 -13.45 4.17 -12.44
C GLU A 68 -14.28 2.91 -12.21
N LEU A 69 -14.14 2.26 -11.04
CA LEU A 69 -14.95 1.10 -10.66
C LEU A 69 -16.46 1.43 -10.51
N LEU A 70 -16.80 2.64 -10.09
CA LEU A 70 -18.20 3.07 -9.95
C LEU A 70 -18.84 3.42 -11.30
N GLU A 71 -18.06 3.90 -12.25
CA GLU A 71 -18.49 4.33 -13.58
C GLU A 71 -18.51 3.19 -14.61
N THR A 72 -17.77 2.11 -14.37
CA THR A 72 -17.63 0.98 -15.29
C THR A 72 -18.56 -0.16 -14.90
N ASP A 73 -19.32 -0.67 -15.83
CA ASP A 73 -20.25 -1.81 -15.60
C ASP A 73 -19.53 -3.16 -15.63
N ASP A 74 -18.45 -3.28 -16.37
CA ASP A 74 -17.68 -4.50 -16.57
C ASP A 74 -16.18 -4.27 -16.29
N ILE A 75 -15.64 -5.01 -15.32
CA ILE A 75 -14.23 -5.02 -14.93
C ILE A 75 -13.56 -6.39 -15.16
N SER A 76 -14.17 -7.25 -15.96
CA SER A 76 -13.74 -8.64 -16.17
C SER A 76 -12.31 -8.74 -16.68
N GLU A 77 -11.87 -7.81 -17.53
CA GLU A 77 -10.48 -7.76 -18.01
C GLU A 77 -9.49 -7.47 -16.87
N THR A 78 -9.83 -6.52 -15.98
CA THR A 78 -9.04 -6.21 -14.79
C THR A 78 -8.94 -7.42 -13.86
N ILE A 79 -10.08 -8.09 -13.61
CA ILE A 79 -10.13 -9.30 -12.76
C ILE A 79 -9.30 -10.44 -13.39
N THR A 80 -9.37 -10.61 -14.70
CA THR A 80 -8.54 -11.61 -15.42
C THR A 80 -7.04 -11.30 -15.28
N GLY A 81 -6.65 -10.03 -15.46
CA GLY A 81 -5.25 -9.62 -15.26
C GLY A 81 -4.76 -9.85 -13.84
N MET A 82 -5.59 -9.56 -12.83
CA MET A 82 -5.27 -9.85 -11.42
C MET A 82 -5.08 -11.34 -11.18
N ARG A 83 -5.98 -12.16 -11.67
CA ARG A 83 -5.94 -13.62 -11.57
C ARG A 83 -4.68 -14.19 -12.17
N HIS A 84 -4.35 -13.81 -13.41
CA HIS A 84 -3.13 -14.24 -14.09
C HIS A 84 -1.87 -13.81 -13.33
N SER A 85 -1.86 -12.58 -12.79
CA SER A 85 -0.75 -12.08 -12.00
C SER A 85 -0.55 -12.85 -10.69
N VAL A 86 -1.62 -13.20 -9.98
CA VAL A 86 -1.56 -14.01 -8.76
C VAL A 86 -1.10 -15.44 -9.06
N ILE A 87 -1.63 -16.08 -10.12
CA ILE A 87 -1.20 -17.41 -10.55
C ILE A 87 0.28 -17.39 -10.93
N HIS A 88 0.72 -16.39 -11.68
CA HIS A 88 2.13 -16.23 -12.05
C HIS A 88 3.04 -16.11 -10.82
N GLU A 89 2.62 -15.37 -9.79
CA GLU A 89 3.39 -15.23 -8.54
C GLU A 89 3.53 -16.58 -7.83
N PHE A 90 2.43 -17.36 -7.66
CA PHE A 90 2.49 -18.70 -7.09
C PHE A 90 3.38 -19.63 -7.93
N PHE A 91 3.23 -19.56 -9.24
CA PHE A 91 4.04 -20.36 -10.16
C PHE A 91 5.53 -20.06 -9.98
N ARG A 92 5.94 -18.79 -10.02
CA ARG A 92 7.35 -18.41 -9.93
C ARG A 92 7.96 -18.63 -8.54
N ALA A 93 7.15 -18.70 -7.50
CA ALA A 93 7.61 -19.08 -6.17
C ALA A 93 8.06 -20.56 -6.09
N HIS A 94 7.51 -21.44 -6.92
CA HIS A 94 7.79 -22.89 -6.95
C HIS A 94 8.60 -23.32 -8.19
N VAL A 95 8.48 -22.56 -9.27
CA VAL A 95 9.20 -22.75 -10.53
C VAL A 95 9.97 -21.47 -10.84
N PRO A 96 11.18 -21.29 -10.29
CA PRO A 96 11.97 -20.07 -10.53
C PRO A 96 12.31 -19.91 -12.02
N ALA A 97 12.35 -18.66 -12.50
CA ALA A 97 12.76 -18.37 -13.86
C ALA A 97 14.19 -18.88 -14.13
N GLU A 98 14.43 -19.35 -15.33
CA GLU A 98 15.74 -19.87 -15.77
C GLU A 98 16.27 -21.07 -14.94
N SER A 99 15.39 -21.74 -14.17
CA SER A 99 15.74 -22.93 -13.41
C SER A 99 15.55 -24.22 -14.25
N VAL A 100 16.26 -25.28 -13.86
CA VAL A 100 16.09 -26.60 -14.46
C VAL A 100 14.99 -27.38 -13.75
N GLU A 101 14.38 -28.35 -14.44
CA GLU A 101 13.23 -29.12 -13.95
C GLU A 101 13.47 -29.75 -12.55
N GLU A 102 14.69 -30.17 -12.25
CA GLU A 102 15.06 -30.76 -10.95
C GLU A 102 14.93 -29.77 -9.78
N GLN A 103 14.84 -28.48 -10.06
CA GLN A 103 14.66 -27.41 -9.07
C GLN A 103 13.18 -27.00 -8.87
N TRP A 104 12.27 -27.56 -9.67
CA TRP A 104 10.86 -27.22 -9.62
C TRP A 104 10.15 -27.96 -8.49
N ASP A 105 9.44 -27.21 -7.65
CA ASP A 105 8.58 -27.77 -6.60
C ASP A 105 7.12 -27.90 -7.09
N MET A 106 6.89 -28.88 -7.95
CA MET A 106 5.59 -29.10 -8.58
C MET A 106 4.51 -29.46 -7.56
N GLU A 107 4.83 -30.32 -6.58
CA GLU A 107 3.88 -30.70 -5.53
C GLU A 107 3.55 -29.53 -4.59
N GLY A 108 4.51 -28.65 -4.32
CA GLY A 108 4.29 -27.41 -3.57
C GLY A 108 3.38 -26.45 -4.34
N LEU A 109 3.58 -26.32 -5.65
CA LEU A 109 2.74 -25.53 -6.53
C LEU A 109 1.29 -26.03 -6.55
N GLU A 110 1.08 -27.33 -6.77
CA GLU A 110 -0.25 -27.94 -6.75
C GLU A 110 -0.99 -27.70 -5.42
N ARG A 111 -0.29 -27.88 -4.31
CA ARG A 111 -0.85 -27.61 -2.98
C ARG A 111 -1.18 -26.15 -2.76
N ALA A 112 -0.33 -25.23 -3.20
CA ALA A 112 -0.54 -23.79 -3.06
C ALA A 112 -1.74 -23.33 -3.89
N LEU A 113 -1.86 -23.77 -5.14
CA LEU A 113 -2.98 -23.44 -6.02
C LEU A 113 -4.31 -23.99 -5.47
N ALA A 114 -4.30 -25.21 -4.96
CA ALA A 114 -5.49 -25.82 -4.37
C ALA A 114 -5.93 -25.12 -3.07
N ALA A 115 -4.97 -24.80 -2.18
CA ALA A 115 -5.24 -24.17 -0.88
C ALA A 115 -5.72 -22.71 -1.02
N GLU A 116 -5.08 -21.95 -1.88
CA GLU A 116 -5.30 -20.49 -1.98
C GLU A 116 -6.38 -20.12 -3.00
N LEU A 117 -6.47 -20.85 -4.11
CA LEU A 117 -7.36 -20.52 -5.22
C LEU A 117 -8.36 -21.64 -5.56
N GLN A 118 -8.31 -22.78 -4.87
CA GLN A 118 -9.14 -23.96 -5.18
C GLN A 118 -8.99 -24.41 -6.65
N ILE A 119 -7.78 -24.21 -7.22
CA ILE A 119 -7.43 -24.66 -8.57
C ILE A 119 -6.76 -26.02 -8.47
N GLU A 120 -7.34 -27.00 -9.15
CA GLU A 120 -6.74 -28.34 -9.31
C GLU A 120 -5.94 -28.39 -10.62
N ALA A 121 -4.62 -28.43 -10.53
CA ALA A 121 -3.73 -28.52 -11.67
C ALA A 121 -2.71 -29.65 -11.43
N PRO A 122 -2.80 -30.80 -12.12
CA PRO A 122 -1.90 -31.92 -11.91
C PRO A 122 -0.56 -31.72 -12.65
N VAL A 123 0.20 -30.72 -12.22
CA VAL A 123 1.44 -30.26 -12.88
C VAL A 123 2.49 -31.36 -12.93
N ALA A 124 2.68 -32.09 -11.83
CA ALA A 124 3.63 -33.20 -11.77
C ALA A 124 3.30 -34.29 -12.80
N GLN A 125 2.02 -34.52 -13.06
CA GLN A 125 1.59 -35.49 -14.08
C GLN A 125 1.83 -34.95 -15.50
N TRP A 126 1.64 -33.65 -15.73
CA TRP A 126 1.91 -33.04 -17.04
C TRP A 126 3.38 -33.17 -17.42
N VAL A 127 4.28 -32.81 -16.52
CA VAL A 127 5.74 -32.93 -16.73
C VAL A 127 6.15 -34.37 -16.94
N LYS A 128 5.60 -35.31 -16.21
CA LYS A 128 5.88 -36.74 -16.40
C LYS A 128 5.42 -37.27 -17.77
N ASN A 129 4.28 -36.78 -18.26
CA ASN A 129 3.70 -37.23 -19.54
C ASN A 129 4.31 -36.51 -20.74
N GLU A 130 4.79 -35.30 -20.55
CA GLU A 130 5.34 -34.41 -21.59
C GLU A 130 6.74 -33.91 -21.14
N PRO A 131 7.81 -34.73 -21.22
CA PRO A 131 9.14 -34.35 -20.69
C PRO A 131 9.78 -33.14 -21.37
N THR A 132 9.22 -32.64 -22.44
CA THR A 132 9.70 -31.44 -23.17
C THR A 132 8.86 -30.19 -22.90
N ILE A 133 7.86 -30.27 -22.02
CA ILE A 133 6.99 -29.14 -21.69
C ILE A 133 7.82 -28.03 -21.04
N SER A 134 7.66 -26.80 -21.54
CA SER A 134 8.33 -25.62 -20.95
C SER A 134 7.58 -25.11 -19.72
N ASP A 135 8.27 -24.34 -18.90
CA ASP A 135 7.66 -23.68 -17.75
C ASP A 135 6.58 -22.67 -18.18
N GLU A 136 6.76 -21.99 -19.31
CA GLU A 136 5.75 -21.11 -19.89
C GLU A 136 4.49 -21.88 -20.30
N GLU A 137 4.63 -23.04 -20.94
CA GLU A 137 3.48 -23.87 -21.35
C GLU A 137 2.71 -24.40 -20.14
N ILE A 138 3.40 -24.75 -19.05
CA ILE A 138 2.75 -25.14 -17.80
C ILE A 138 1.96 -23.97 -17.22
N LEU A 139 2.56 -22.78 -17.16
CA LEU A 139 1.90 -21.57 -16.66
C LEU A 139 0.66 -21.22 -17.48
N GLU A 140 0.76 -21.22 -18.81
CA GLU A 140 -0.38 -20.95 -19.70
C GLU A 140 -1.50 -21.96 -19.49
N ARG A 141 -1.18 -23.23 -19.33
CA ARG A 141 -2.17 -24.32 -19.08
C ARG A 141 -2.88 -24.12 -17.74
N ILE A 142 -2.17 -23.70 -16.69
CA ILE A 142 -2.77 -23.36 -15.38
C ILE A 142 -3.69 -22.15 -15.54
N GLN A 143 -3.25 -21.08 -16.20
CA GLN A 143 -4.05 -19.87 -16.41
C GLN A 143 -5.30 -20.15 -17.21
N GLN A 144 -5.19 -20.92 -18.31
CA GLN A 144 -6.33 -21.30 -19.11
C GLN A 144 -7.35 -22.12 -18.31
N GLY A 145 -6.91 -23.14 -17.57
CA GLY A 145 -7.79 -23.93 -16.73
C GLY A 145 -8.49 -23.10 -15.65
N ALA A 146 -7.80 -22.12 -15.07
CA ALA A 146 -8.36 -21.15 -14.14
C ALA A 146 -9.41 -20.25 -14.79
N ASP A 147 -9.16 -19.77 -16.00
CA ASP A 147 -10.10 -18.93 -16.76
C ASP A 147 -11.37 -19.71 -17.13
N GLU A 148 -11.24 -20.96 -17.56
CA GLU A 148 -12.38 -21.85 -17.88
C GLU A 148 -13.23 -22.10 -16.61
N ALA A 149 -12.59 -22.42 -15.49
CA ALA A 149 -13.29 -22.64 -14.22
C ALA A 149 -14.01 -21.37 -13.73
N TYR A 150 -13.38 -20.21 -13.92
CA TYR A 150 -13.96 -18.92 -13.57
C TYR A 150 -15.16 -18.59 -14.48
N GLN A 151 -15.01 -18.77 -15.78
CA GLN A 151 -16.08 -18.54 -16.76
C GLN A 151 -17.30 -19.41 -16.49
N ALA A 152 -17.10 -20.67 -16.11
CA ALA A 152 -18.18 -21.55 -15.70
C ALA A 152 -18.98 -21.00 -14.51
N LYS A 153 -18.34 -20.34 -13.56
CA LYS A 153 -19.02 -19.66 -12.45
C LYS A 153 -19.84 -18.45 -12.93
N VAL A 154 -19.26 -17.65 -13.83
CA VAL A 154 -19.96 -16.50 -14.45
C VAL A 154 -21.22 -16.94 -15.15
N GLU A 155 -21.15 -18.00 -15.95
CA GLU A 155 -22.28 -18.55 -16.69
C GLU A 155 -23.38 -19.12 -15.76
N LEU A 156 -22.98 -19.75 -14.65
CA LEU A 156 -23.93 -20.32 -13.69
C LEU A 156 -24.75 -19.23 -12.97
N VAL A 157 -24.16 -18.08 -12.68
CA VAL A 157 -24.80 -16.96 -11.96
C VAL A 157 -25.51 -16.00 -12.93
N GLY A 158 -24.99 -15.90 -14.14
CA GLY A 158 -25.30 -14.87 -15.13
C GLY A 158 -24.35 -13.69 -15.06
N ALA A 159 -23.87 -13.27 -16.23
CA ALA A 159 -22.79 -12.31 -16.38
C ALA A 159 -23.05 -10.98 -15.64
N ASP A 160 -24.23 -10.37 -15.82
CA ASP A 160 -24.58 -9.09 -15.20
C ASP A 160 -24.50 -9.13 -13.67
N THR A 161 -25.02 -10.20 -13.07
CA THR A 161 -25.02 -10.38 -11.61
C THR A 161 -23.60 -10.61 -11.10
N PHE A 162 -22.80 -11.39 -11.85
CA PHE A 162 -21.44 -11.71 -11.44
C PHE A 162 -20.52 -10.50 -11.59
N HIS A 163 -20.65 -9.69 -12.65
CA HIS A 163 -19.90 -8.44 -12.83
C HIS A 163 -20.22 -7.41 -11.74
N GLN A 164 -21.47 -7.33 -11.29
CA GLN A 164 -21.81 -6.52 -10.11
C GLN A 164 -21.13 -7.03 -8.84
N PHE A 165 -21.06 -8.34 -8.68
CA PHE A 165 -20.36 -8.95 -7.55
C PHE A 165 -18.86 -8.69 -7.59
N GLU A 166 -18.20 -8.86 -8.74
CA GLU A 166 -16.78 -8.51 -8.95
C GLU A 166 -16.50 -7.07 -8.52
N ARG A 167 -17.30 -6.14 -8.99
CA ARG A 167 -17.19 -4.73 -8.67
C ARG A 167 -17.35 -4.44 -7.18
N ASN A 168 -18.34 -5.07 -6.54
CA ASN A 168 -18.57 -4.92 -5.10
C ASN A 168 -17.39 -5.47 -4.27
N VAL A 169 -16.86 -6.64 -4.62
CA VAL A 169 -15.71 -7.24 -3.95
C VAL A 169 -14.48 -6.33 -4.08
N MET A 170 -14.24 -5.80 -5.30
CA MET A 170 -13.13 -4.89 -5.55
C MET A 170 -13.25 -3.60 -4.72
N LEU A 171 -14.43 -2.96 -4.71
CA LEU A 171 -14.68 -1.73 -3.94
C LEU A 171 -14.52 -1.96 -2.44
N GLN A 172 -15.06 -3.07 -1.92
CA GLN A 172 -14.97 -3.40 -0.51
C GLN A 172 -13.53 -3.67 -0.07
N SER A 173 -12.77 -4.42 -0.87
CA SER A 173 -11.36 -4.72 -0.59
C SER A 173 -10.53 -3.43 -0.63
N LEU A 174 -10.71 -2.60 -1.67
CA LEU A 174 -10.03 -1.32 -1.81
C LEU A 174 -10.30 -0.38 -0.64
N ASP A 175 -11.55 -0.22 -0.23
CA ASP A 175 -11.95 0.66 0.87
C ASP A 175 -11.42 0.15 2.23
N THR A 176 -11.38 -1.16 2.44
CA THR A 176 -10.87 -1.77 3.67
C THR A 176 -9.37 -1.57 3.79
N HIS A 177 -8.62 -1.98 2.78
CA HIS A 177 -7.15 -1.87 2.80
C HIS A 177 -6.66 -0.41 2.75
N TRP A 178 -7.41 0.47 2.08
CA TRP A 178 -7.10 1.90 2.13
C TRP A 178 -7.20 2.48 3.55
N ARG A 179 -8.22 2.10 4.31
CA ARG A 179 -8.39 2.54 5.71
C ARG A 179 -7.25 2.04 6.59
N GLU A 180 -6.86 0.78 6.44
CA GLU A 180 -5.73 0.18 7.15
C GLU A 180 -4.41 0.85 6.78
N HIS A 181 -4.22 1.16 5.50
CA HIS A 181 -3.05 1.86 5.00
C HIS A 181 -2.91 3.27 5.58
N LEU A 182 -4.00 4.03 5.71
CA LEU A 182 -3.97 5.34 6.36
C LEU A 182 -3.49 5.23 7.83
N SER A 183 -3.94 4.21 8.54
CA SER A 183 -3.46 3.92 9.91
C SER A 183 -1.97 3.56 9.91
N ALA A 184 -1.52 2.75 8.97
CA ALA A 184 -0.11 2.38 8.84
C ALA A 184 0.78 3.60 8.53
N LEU A 185 0.33 4.52 7.66
CA LEU A 185 1.03 5.77 7.37
C LEU A 185 1.14 6.68 8.61
N ASP A 186 0.09 6.74 9.43
CA ASP A 186 0.12 7.52 10.67
C ASP A 186 1.13 6.93 11.67
N HIS A 187 1.16 5.62 11.84
CA HIS A 187 2.18 4.95 12.65
C HIS A 187 3.59 5.16 12.12
N LEU A 188 3.78 5.07 10.80
CA LEU A 188 5.07 5.35 10.17
C LEU A 188 5.53 6.78 10.46
N ARG A 189 4.63 7.75 10.34
CA ARG A 189 4.91 9.16 10.60
C ARG A 189 5.33 9.40 12.05
N GLN A 190 4.66 8.76 13.01
CA GLN A 190 5.00 8.88 14.43
C GLN A 190 6.38 8.30 14.74
N GLY A 191 6.76 7.19 14.11
CA GLY A 191 8.02 6.49 14.32
C GLY A 191 9.22 7.01 13.53
N ILE A 192 8.99 7.79 12.47
CA ILE A 192 10.06 8.14 11.51
C ILE A 192 11.18 8.99 12.13
N HIS A 193 10.86 9.81 13.14
CA HIS A 193 11.85 10.65 13.82
C HIS A 193 12.88 9.83 14.60
N LEU A 194 12.52 8.65 15.07
CA LEU A 194 13.46 7.75 15.77
C LEU A 194 14.56 7.21 14.84
N ARG A 195 14.29 7.18 13.53
CA ARG A 195 15.27 6.72 12.52
C ARG A 195 16.30 7.78 12.14
N GLY A 196 16.07 9.05 12.48
CA GLY A 196 17.04 10.14 12.33
C GLY A 196 18.34 9.91 13.11
N TYR A 197 18.32 9.09 14.15
CA TYR A 197 19.52 8.70 14.91
C TYR A 197 20.51 7.84 14.12
N ALA A 198 20.08 7.22 13.00
CA ALA A 198 20.92 6.42 12.13
C ALA A 198 21.53 7.20 10.94
N GLN A 199 21.63 8.52 11.02
CA GLN A 199 22.13 9.43 9.97
C GLN A 199 21.32 9.39 8.64
N LYS A 200 20.12 8.85 8.67
CA LYS A 200 19.22 8.83 7.51
C LYS A 200 18.35 10.08 7.49
N ASN A 201 18.01 10.55 6.30
CA ASN A 201 17.07 11.66 6.15
C ASN A 201 15.64 11.14 6.42
N PRO A 202 14.97 11.57 7.51
CA PRO A 202 13.65 11.04 7.89
C PRO A 202 12.59 11.19 6.79
N LYS A 203 12.67 12.25 5.98
CA LYS A 203 11.71 12.49 4.88
C LYS A 203 11.88 11.48 3.75
N GLN A 204 13.11 11.19 3.37
CA GLN A 204 13.39 10.21 2.32
C GLN A 204 13.00 8.80 2.76
N GLU A 205 13.30 8.45 4.01
CA GLU A 205 12.88 7.18 4.59
C GLU A 205 11.36 7.06 4.66
N TYR A 206 10.65 8.12 5.07
CA TYR A 206 9.20 8.14 5.07
C TYR A 206 8.62 7.92 3.66
N LYS A 207 9.10 8.65 2.66
CA LYS A 207 8.64 8.49 1.27
C LYS A 207 8.86 7.07 0.76
N ARG A 208 10.04 6.50 1.01
CA ARG A 208 10.37 5.13 0.60
C ARG A 208 9.44 4.11 1.26
N GLU A 209 9.31 4.16 2.57
CA GLU A 209 8.46 3.21 3.31
C GLU A 209 6.97 3.40 3.04
N ALA A 210 6.51 4.63 2.87
CA ALA A 210 5.13 4.92 2.46
C ALA A 210 4.83 4.37 1.06
N PHE A 211 5.80 4.38 0.15
CA PHE A 211 5.68 3.76 -1.17
C PHE A 211 5.61 2.23 -1.06
N GLU A 212 6.51 1.61 -0.29
CA GLU A 212 6.50 0.17 -0.03
C GLU A 212 5.18 -0.30 0.61
N LEU A 213 4.65 0.47 1.58
CA LEU A 213 3.34 0.20 2.17
C LEU A 213 2.20 0.30 1.15
N PHE A 214 2.28 1.25 0.22
CA PHE A 214 1.27 1.42 -0.82
C PHE A 214 1.30 0.30 -1.85
N GLU A 215 2.49 -0.12 -2.29
CA GLU A 215 2.64 -1.31 -3.13
C GLU A 215 2.09 -2.56 -2.44
N GLY A 216 2.37 -2.72 -1.14
CA GLY A 216 1.82 -3.79 -0.32
C GLY A 216 0.29 -3.79 -0.25
N LEU A 217 -0.34 -2.60 -0.15
CA LEU A 217 -1.80 -2.44 -0.20
C LEU A 217 -2.36 -2.94 -1.55
N LEU A 218 -1.78 -2.51 -2.66
CA LEU A 218 -2.24 -2.92 -4.00
C LEU A 218 -2.09 -4.42 -4.20
N ASP A 219 -1.01 -5.00 -3.69
CA ASP A 219 -0.77 -6.44 -3.71
C ASP A 219 -1.80 -7.22 -2.87
N LEU A 220 -2.12 -6.73 -1.68
CA LEU A 220 -3.15 -7.32 -0.82
C LEU A 220 -4.53 -7.29 -1.47
N VAL A 221 -4.93 -6.16 -2.07
CA VAL A 221 -6.20 -6.03 -2.80
C VAL A 221 -6.25 -7.05 -3.94
N ARG A 222 -5.20 -7.14 -4.75
CA ARG A 222 -5.09 -8.08 -5.86
C ARG A 222 -5.28 -9.53 -5.41
N LYS A 223 -4.59 -9.94 -4.37
CA LYS A 223 -4.64 -11.30 -3.82
C LYS A 223 -5.99 -11.61 -3.18
N GLU A 224 -6.51 -10.70 -2.35
CA GLU A 224 -7.79 -10.87 -1.67
C GLU A 224 -8.96 -10.96 -2.64
N VAL A 225 -9.02 -10.05 -3.62
CA VAL A 225 -10.08 -10.05 -4.64
C VAL A 225 -10.04 -11.34 -5.44
N THR A 226 -8.87 -11.74 -5.94
CA THR A 226 -8.69 -12.98 -6.69
C THR A 226 -9.13 -14.18 -5.87
N ARG A 227 -8.66 -14.30 -4.63
CA ARG A 227 -9.03 -15.40 -3.73
C ARG A 227 -10.53 -15.43 -3.46
N THR A 228 -11.13 -14.31 -3.10
CA THR A 228 -12.57 -14.19 -2.79
C THR A 228 -13.42 -14.64 -3.97
N LEU A 229 -13.12 -14.18 -5.17
CA LEU A 229 -13.87 -14.52 -6.39
C LEU A 229 -13.72 -15.99 -6.78
N PHE A 230 -12.54 -16.60 -6.52
CA PHE A 230 -12.33 -18.02 -6.77
C PHE A 230 -13.02 -18.91 -5.74
N THR A 231 -12.97 -18.54 -4.46
CA THR A 231 -13.44 -19.40 -3.36
C THR A 231 -14.91 -19.23 -3.04
N VAL A 232 -15.58 -18.21 -3.61
CA VAL A 232 -17.03 -18.01 -3.42
C VAL A 232 -17.79 -19.24 -3.89
N GLN A 233 -18.64 -19.76 -2.98
CA GLN A 233 -19.54 -20.86 -3.29
C GLN A 233 -20.89 -20.32 -3.74
N ILE A 234 -21.29 -20.73 -4.94
CA ILE A 234 -22.59 -20.41 -5.49
C ILE A 234 -23.59 -21.44 -4.96
N ARG A 235 -24.50 -20.98 -4.11
CA ARG A 235 -25.62 -21.82 -3.66
C ARG A 235 -26.77 -21.63 -4.63
N SER A 236 -27.15 -22.71 -5.30
CA SER A 236 -28.38 -22.82 -6.11
C SER A 236 -29.62 -22.79 -5.25
#